data_6d39961c78395745a24ab13355691033
#
_entry.id   6d39961c78395745a24ab13355691033
#
_cell.length_a   1.000
_cell.length_b   1.000
_cell.length_c   1.000
_cell.angle_alpha   90.00
_cell.angle_beta   90.00
_cell.angle_gamma   90.00
#
_symmetry.space_group_name_H-M   'P 1'
#
loop_
_entity.id
_entity.type
_entity.pdbx_description
1 polymer ?
#
loop_
_entity_poly.entity_id
_entity_poly.type
_entity_poly.pdbx_seq_one_letter_code
_entity_poly.pdbx_strand_id
1 'polypeptide(L)'
;RRASLVPVFQTRFERRTWRIDLSKKVALWVMIDSGAVISGDKEMPISEVELELAQGDPADLLDFAIALASELPLIPDNRSKAERGFQLFLNEAVVPQKAGRSPLQDAMTTYDGFLALAQQGHAAWQANLLGS
;
A
#
# COMPACT_ATOMS: atom_id res chain seq x y z
N ARG A 1 23.66 24.21 19.35
CA ARG A 1 24.37 23.23 18.49
C ARG A 1 23.42 22.84 17.34
N ARG A 2 23.83 23.09 16.10
CA ARG A 2 23.09 22.53 14.94
C ARG A 2 23.33 21.02 14.92
N ALA A 3 22.28 20.23 15.03
CA ALA A 3 22.38 18.80 14.80
C ALA A 3 22.73 18.56 13.32
N SER A 4 23.71 17.71 13.05
CA SER A 4 24.02 17.27 11.68
C SER A 4 22.95 16.24 11.26
N LEU A 5 22.26 16.52 10.16
CA LEU A 5 21.36 15.55 9.55
C LEU A 5 22.19 14.52 8.78
N VAL A 6 21.87 13.24 8.98
CA VAL A 6 22.46 12.13 8.25
C VAL A 6 21.35 11.33 7.56
N PRO A 7 21.58 10.86 6.33
CA PRO A 7 20.62 9.98 5.66
C PRO A 7 20.54 8.64 6.41
N VAL A 8 19.32 8.17 6.69
CA VAL A 8 19.08 6.88 7.36
C VAL A 8 18.73 5.76 6.38
N PHE A 9 18.14 6.12 5.24
CA PHE A 9 17.90 5.25 4.09
C PHE A 9 17.83 6.08 2.81
N GLN A 10 17.85 5.41 1.67
CA GLN A 10 17.57 5.97 0.35
C GLN A 10 16.67 5.04 -0.45
N THR A 11 15.89 5.61 -1.36
CA THR A 11 15.17 4.85 -2.39
C THR A 11 15.83 5.11 -3.73
N ARG A 12 16.12 4.04 -4.47
CA ARG A 12 16.68 4.11 -5.82
C ARG A 12 15.85 3.23 -6.73
N PHE A 13 15.14 3.83 -7.67
CA PHE A 13 14.29 3.08 -8.59
C PHE A 13 14.11 3.81 -9.90
N GLU A 14 13.81 3.05 -10.94
CA GLU A 14 13.32 3.54 -12.23
C GLU A 14 11.80 3.57 -12.18
N ARG A 15 11.20 4.68 -12.60
CA ARG A 15 9.74 4.84 -12.75
C ARG A 15 9.39 4.96 -14.22
N ARG A 16 8.47 4.13 -14.68
CA ARG A 16 7.81 4.27 -15.97
C ARG A 16 6.38 4.70 -15.74
N THR A 17 5.95 5.75 -16.42
CA THR A 17 4.64 6.36 -16.21
C THR A 17 3.86 6.40 -17.51
N TRP A 18 2.59 6.01 -17.43
CA TRP A 18 1.63 6.11 -18.54
C TRP A 18 0.38 6.83 -18.05
N ARG A 19 -0.16 7.66 -18.91
CA ARG A 19 -1.52 8.17 -18.76
C ARG A 19 -2.46 7.30 -19.57
N ILE A 20 -3.52 6.82 -18.94
CA ILE A 20 -4.56 6.00 -19.56
C ILE A 20 -5.87 6.78 -19.49
N ASP A 21 -6.40 7.15 -20.65
CA ASP A 21 -7.71 7.78 -20.76
C ASP A 21 -8.75 6.67 -21.00
N LEU A 22 -9.47 6.24 -19.95
CA LEU A 22 -10.51 5.21 -20.01
C LEU A 22 -11.76 5.74 -20.73
N SER A 23 -12.03 7.03 -20.61
CA SER A 23 -13.11 7.73 -21.30
C SER A 23 -12.81 9.23 -21.37
N LYS A 24 -13.72 10.02 -21.97
CA LYS A 24 -13.61 11.49 -21.95
C LYS A 24 -13.65 12.12 -20.55
N LYS A 25 -14.11 11.35 -19.54
CA LYS A 25 -14.30 11.83 -18.16
C LYS A 25 -13.41 11.13 -17.15
N VAL A 26 -12.72 10.04 -17.52
CA VAL A 26 -11.94 9.22 -16.61
C VAL A 26 -10.54 9.02 -17.16
N ALA A 27 -9.55 9.45 -16.43
CA ALA A 27 -8.14 9.29 -16.76
C ALA A 27 -7.33 8.90 -15.51
N LEU A 28 -6.35 8.02 -15.70
CA LEU A 28 -5.48 7.48 -14.67
C LEU A 28 -4.01 7.66 -15.05
N TRP A 29 -3.17 7.83 -14.06
CA TRP A 29 -1.74 7.57 -14.17
C TRP A 29 -1.43 6.16 -13.69
N VAL A 30 -0.72 5.41 -14.49
CA VAL A 30 -0.18 4.09 -14.13
C VAL A 30 1.32 4.22 -14.08
N MET A 31 1.92 3.88 -12.95
CA MET A 31 3.36 3.96 -12.74
C MET A 31 3.88 2.58 -12.34
N ILE A 32 4.99 2.17 -12.95
CA ILE A 32 5.72 0.96 -12.59
C ILE A 32 7.06 1.38 -12.01
N ASP A 33 7.31 1.03 -10.75
CA ASP A 33 8.55 1.28 -10.05
C ASP A 33 9.36 -0.01 -9.90
N SER A 34 10.62 0.03 -10.29
CA SER A 34 11.55 -1.09 -10.17
C SER A 34 12.88 -0.60 -9.60
N GLY A 35 13.33 -1.17 -8.47
CA GLY A 35 14.55 -0.74 -7.81
C GLY A 35 14.67 -1.26 -6.40
N ALA A 36 15.14 -0.41 -5.47
CA ALA A 36 15.36 -0.80 -4.09
C ALA A 36 15.24 0.35 -3.09
N VAL A 37 14.90 -0.01 -1.85
CA VAL A 37 15.12 0.78 -0.64
C VAL A 37 16.40 0.27 0.01
N ILE A 38 17.32 1.17 0.35
CA ILE A 38 18.66 0.83 0.82
C ILE A 38 18.93 1.54 2.16
N SER A 39 19.41 0.79 3.17
CA SER A 39 19.83 1.34 4.46
C SER A 39 21.08 0.63 4.95
N GLY A 40 22.21 1.34 4.93
CA GLY A 40 23.52 0.75 5.21
C GLY A 40 23.87 -0.34 4.20
N ASP A 41 24.08 -1.55 4.68
CA ASP A 41 24.36 -2.77 3.91
C ASP A 41 23.11 -3.59 3.56
N LYS A 42 21.92 -3.11 3.96
CA LYS A 42 20.63 -3.79 3.75
C LYS A 42 19.92 -3.22 2.55
N GLU A 43 19.23 -4.07 1.82
CA GLU A 43 18.45 -3.72 0.64
C GLU A 43 17.11 -4.46 0.64
N MET A 44 16.06 -3.73 0.26
CA MET A 44 14.72 -4.28 0.06
C MET A 44 14.24 -3.91 -1.34
N PRO A 45 13.80 -4.88 -2.17
CA PRO A 45 13.40 -4.60 -3.54
C PRO A 45 12.15 -3.73 -3.61
N ILE A 46 12.10 -2.88 -4.65
CA ILE A 46 10.91 -2.17 -5.12
C ILE A 46 10.51 -2.82 -6.44
N SER A 47 9.31 -3.40 -6.49
CA SER A 47 8.66 -3.92 -7.69
C SER A 47 7.16 -3.71 -7.52
N GLU A 48 6.67 -2.56 -7.94
CA GLU A 48 5.28 -2.17 -7.62
C GLU A 48 4.63 -1.40 -8.77
N VAL A 49 3.31 -1.47 -8.81
CA VAL A 49 2.45 -0.68 -9.66
C VAL A 49 1.73 0.32 -8.76
N GLU A 50 1.85 1.60 -9.09
CA GLU A 50 1.07 2.67 -8.47
C GLU A 50 0.01 3.16 -9.44
N LEU A 51 -1.20 3.37 -8.95
CA LEU A 51 -2.32 3.92 -9.70
C LEU A 51 -2.74 5.24 -9.07
N GLU A 52 -2.88 6.28 -9.88
CA GLU A 52 -3.31 7.61 -9.43
C GLU A 52 -4.43 8.12 -10.32
N LEU A 53 -5.50 8.60 -9.69
CA LEU A 53 -6.63 9.19 -10.41
C LEU A 53 -6.27 10.59 -10.91
N ALA A 54 -6.19 10.75 -12.22
CA ALA A 54 -5.97 12.06 -12.85
C ALA A 54 -7.29 12.81 -13.06
N GLN A 55 -8.37 12.09 -13.36
CA GLN A 55 -9.71 12.63 -13.58
C GLN A 55 -10.74 11.51 -13.40
N GLY A 56 -11.88 11.80 -12.76
CA GLY A 56 -12.99 10.84 -12.56
C GLY A 56 -13.37 10.69 -11.10
N ASP A 57 -14.05 9.60 -10.78
CA ASP A 57 -14.45 9.22 -9.43
C ASP A 57 -13.43 8.21 -8.84
N PRO A 58 -13.17 8.22 -7.52
CA PRO A 58 -12.36 7.17 -6.89
C PRO A 58 -12.82 5.73 -7.19
N ALA A 59 -14.11 5.51 -7.44
CA ALA A 59 -14.63 4.21 -7.85
C ALA A 59 -14.05 3.74 -9.20
N ASP A 60 -13.86 4.66 -10.16
CA ASP A 60 -13.25 4.33 -11.46
C ASP A 60 -11.82 3.78 -11.30
N LEU A 61 -11.05 4.35 -10.34
CA LEU A 61 -9.71 3.87 -10.00
C LEU A 61 -9.74 2.47 -9.41
N LEU A 62 -10.69 2.20 -8.50
CA LEU A 62 -10.85 0.89 -7.86
C LEU A 62 -11.28 -0.17 -8.88
N ASP A 63 -12.20 0.15 -9.77
CA ASP A 63 -12.64 -0.75 -10.84
C ASP A 63 -11.47 -1.12 -11.77
N PHE A 64 -10.65 -0.13 -12.13
CA PHE A 64 -9.45 -0.37 -12.92
C PHE A 64 -8.43 -1.25 -12.15
N ALA A 65 -8.22 -0.99 -10.85
CA ALA A 65 -7.32 -1.77 -10.02
C ALA A 65 -7.77 -3.24 -9.89
N ILE A 66 -9.08 -3.48 -9.75
CA ILE A 66 -9.68 -4.83 -9.70
C ILE A 66 -9.48 -5.54 -11.03
N ALA A 67 -9.75 -4.86 -12.16
CA ALA A 67 -9.55 -5.43 -13.49
C ALA A 67 -8.07 -5.79 -13.71
N LEU A 68 -7.14 -4.92 -13.33
CA LEU A 68 -5.71 -5.17 -13.45
C LEU A 68 -5.25 -6.35 -12.58
N ALA A 69 -5.75 -6.45 -11.33
CA ALA A 69 -5.44 -7.53 -10.41
C ALA A 69 -6.04 -8.89 -10.83
N SER A 70 -7.08 -8.89 -11.68
CA SER A 70 -7.64 -10.13 -12.26
C SER A 70 -6.74 -10.74 -13.33
N GLU A 71 -5.91 -9.93 -13.98
CA GLU A 71 -5.00 -10.35 -15.06
C GLU A 71 -3.56 -10.56 -14.56
N LEU A 72 -3.16 -9.88 -13.47
CA LEU A 72 -1.81 -9.91 -12.94
C LEU A 72 -1.81 -10.32 -11.46
N PRO A 73 -0.81 -11.08 -10.99
CA PRO A 73 -0.70 -11.51 -9.60
C PRO A 73 -0.24 -10.34 -8.71
N LEU A 74 -1.10 -9.34 -8.54
CA LEU A 74 -0.84 -8.16 -7.73
C LEU A 74 -1.40 -8.33 -6.31
N ILE A 75 -0.63 -7.87 -5.33
CA ILE A 75 -1.03 -7.84 -3.92
C ILE A 75 -1.08 -6.38 -3.47
N PRO A 76 -2.22 -5.89 -2.93
CA PRO A 76 -2.30 -4.54 -2.40
C PRO A 76 -1.30 -4.32 -1.26
N ASP A 77 -0.47 -3.28 -1.34
CA ASP A 77 0.45 -2.85 -0.29
C ASP A 77 0.14 -1.41 0.12
N ASN A 78 -0.18 -1.20 1.39
CA ASN A 78 -0.47 0.11 1.95
C ASN A 78 0.78 0.78 2.53
N ARG A 79 1.93 0.11 2.55
CA ARG A 79 3.18 0.67 3.09
C ARG A 79 3.85 1.56 2.06
N SER A 80 4.17 2.76 2.46
CA SER A 80 4.97 3.66 1.64
C SER A 80 6.43 3.17 1.52
N LYS A 81 7.14 3.64 0.49
CA LYS A 81 8.60 3.43 0.36
C LYS A 81 9.35 3.96 1.59
N ALA A 82 8.84 5.05 2.19
CA ALA A 82 9.42 5.63 3.40
C ALA A 82 9.25 4.72 4.62
N GLU A 83 8.07 4.14 4.83
CA GLU A 83 7.86 3.15 5.91
C GLU A 83 8.79 1.96 5.77
N ARG A 84 8.90 1.41 4.56
CA ARG A 84 9.85 0.32 4.26
C ARG A 84 11.30 0.74 4.57
N GLY A 85 11.66 1.99 4.26
CA GLY A 85 12.98 2.55 4.57
C GLY A 85 13.27 2.64 6.06
N PHE A 86 12.33 3.14 6.84
CA PHE A 86 12.45 3.17 8.30
C PHE A 86 12.48 1.78 8.92
N GLN A 87 11.62 0.88 8.46
CA GLN A 87 11.62 -0.52 8.90
C GLN A 87 13.00 -1.18 8.67
N LEU A 88 13.58 -0.96 7.48
CA LEU A 88 14.89 -1.48 7.13
C LEU A 88 16.00 -0.87 8.00
N PHE A 89 15.94 0.45 8.25
CA PHE A 89 16.90 1.17 9.09
C PHE A 89 16.85 0.70 10.55
N LEU A 90 15.64 0.57 11.11
CA LEU A 90 15.42 0.16 12.50
C LEU A 90 15.63 -1.34 12.70
N ASN A 91 15.79 -2.11 11.62
CA ASN A 91 15.87 -3.57 11.66
C ASN A 91 14.65 -4.21 12.34
N GLU A 92 13.49 -3.62 12.11
CA GLU A 92 12.25 -4.13 12.67
C GLU A 92 11.80 -5.35 11.87
N ALA A 93 11.65 -6.47 12.55
CA ALA A 93 10.99 -7.63 11.99
C ALA A 93 9.49 -7.31 11.80
N VAL A 94 8.91 -7.76 10.69
CA VAL A 94 7.46 -7.71 10.54
C VAL A 94 6.86 -8.66 11.57
N VAL A 95 6.21 -8.09 12.59
CA VAL A 95 5.54 -8.87 13.63
C VAL A 95 4.08 -9.07 13.21
N PRO A 96 3.60 -10.31 13.14
CA PRO A 96 2.19 -10.57 12.84
C PRO A 96 1.28 -9.83 13.81
N GLN A 97 0.36 -9.04 13.24
CA GLN A 97 -0.59 -8.27 14.02
C GLN A 97 -1.88 -9.07 14.23
N LYS A 98 -2.27 -9.23 15.49
CA LYS A 98 -3.59 -9.80 15.82
C LYS A 98 -4.67 -8.77 15.48
N ALA A 99 -5.83 -9.24 15.01
CA ALA A 99 -7.01 -8.41 14.91
C ALA A 99 -7.28 -7.73 16.26
N GLY A 100 -7.59 -6.43 16.23
CA GLY A 100 -7.87 -5.66 17.43
C GLY A 100 -9.09 -6.18 18.21
N ARG A 101 -9.50 -5.46 19.27
CA ARG A 101 -10.73 -5.77 20.01
C ARG A 101 -11.92 -5.68 19.07
N SER A 102 -12.97 -6.47 19.33
CA SER A 102 -14.23 -6.43 18.57
C SER A 102 -14.72 -4.99 18.40
N PRO A 103 -15.04 -4.55 17.17
CA PRO A 103 -15.56 -3.21 16.92
C PRO A 103 -17.06 -3.12 17.20
N LEU A 104 -17.71 -4.18 17.68
CA LEU A 104 -19.14 -4.22 17.93
C LEU A 104 -19.55 -3.29 19.07
N GLN A 105 -20.66 -2.59 18.87
CA GLN A 105 -21.29 -1.71 19.86
C GLN A 105 -22.78 -2.11 19.99
N ASP A 106 -23.36 -1.93 21.17
CA ASP A 106 -24.73 -2.35 21.48
C ASP A 106 -25.81 -1.70 20.57
N ALA A 107 -25.52 -0.52 20.04
CA ALA A 107 -26.44 0.21 19.16
C ALA A 107 -26.33 -0.17 17.67
N MET A 108 -25.42 -1.06 17.29
CA MET A 108 -25.24 -1.46 15.89
C MET A 108 -26.36 -2.39 15.43
N THR A 109 -26.79 -2.20 14.17
CA THR A 109 -27.60 -3.24 13.51
C THR A 109 -26.76 -4.47 13.21
N THR A 110 -27.39 -5.61 12.95
CA THR A 110 -26.67 -6.83 12.54
C THR A 110 -25.83 -6.62 11.30
N TYR A 111 -26.32 -5.81 10.34
CA TYR A 111 -25.60 -5.46 9.12
C TYR A 111 -24.35 -4.62 9.41
N ASP A 112 -24.50 -3.58 10.23
CA ASP A 112 -23.36 -2.71 10.60
C ASP A 112 -22.31 -3.49 11.39
N GLY A 113 -22.74 -4.37 12.29
CA GLY A 113 -21.85 -5.25 13.05
C GLY A 113 -21.08 -6.21 12.14
N PHE A 114 -21.76 -6.83 11.17
CA PHE A 114 -21.11 -7.68 10.17
C PHE A 114 -20.09 -6.91 9.35
N LEU A 115 -20.45 -5.72 8.87
CA LEU A 115 -19.57 -4.89 8.06
C LEU A 115 -18.31 -4.46 8.85
N ALA A 116 -18.49 -4.05 10.10
CA ALA A 116 -17.39 -3.66 10.99
C ALA A 116 -16.41 -4.83 11.25
N LEU A 117 -16.94 -6.05 11.49
CA LEU A 117 -16.12 -7.25 11.66
C LEU A 117 -15.39 -7.64 10.37
N ALA A 118 -16.07 -7.57 9.22
CA ALA A 118 -15.47 -7.85 7.92
C ALA A 118 -14.33 -6.87 7.59
N GLN A 119 -14.52 -5.58 7.82
CA GLN A 119 -13.50 -4.56 7.63
C GLN A 119 -12.29 -4.78 8.55
N GLN A 120 -12.53 -5.09 9.83
CA GLN A 120 -11.47 -5.37 10.78
C GLN A 120 -10.66 -6.63 10.39
N GLY A 121 -11.36 -7.68 9.99
CA GLY A 121 -10.74 -8.93 9.52
C GLY A 121 -9.90 -8.70 8.27
N HIS A 122 -10.42 -7.93 7.31
CA HIS A 122 -9.71 -7.56 6.10
C HIS A 122 -8.45 -6.73 6.40
N ALA A 123 -8.55 -5.71 7.28
CA ALA A 123 -7.40 -4.89 7.68
C ALA A 123 -6.31 -5.72 8.37
N ALA A 124 -6.70 -6.64 9.27
CA ALA A 124 -5.76 -7.55 9.92
C ALA A 124 -5.10 -8.52 8.93
N TRP A 125 -5.85 -9.02 7.96
CA TRP A 125 -5.32 -9.87 6.90
C TRP A 125 -4.32 -9.11 6.02
N GLN A 126 -4.65 -7.90 5.57
CA GLN A 126 -3.73 -7.07 4.78
C GLN A 126 -2.44 -6.76 5.54
N ALA A 127 -2.53 -6.40 6.83
CA ALA A 127 -1.36 -6.11 7.66
C ALA A 127 -0.39 -7.29 7.78
N ASN A 128 -0.88 -8.53 7.66
CA ASN A 128 -0.09 -9.75 7.79
C ASN A 128 0.36 -10.33 6.44
N LEU A 129 -0.28 -9.95 5.34
CA LEU A 129 -0.02 -10.53 4.01
C LEU A 129 1.42 -10.30 3.53
N LEU A 130 2.00 -9.17 3.91
CA LEU A 130 3.34 -8.72 3.48
C LEU A 130 4.43 -9.03 4.50
N GLY A 131 4.12 -9.75 5.55
CA GLY A 131 5.02 -10.15 6.64
C GLY A 131 5.39 -11.63 6.69
N SER A 132 4.97 -12.40 5.69
CA SER A 132 5.26 -13.85 5.58
C SER A 132 6.40 -14.14 4.62
#